data_bc9e7a01f0bc8c065cee24e11a5a63ef
#
_entry.id   bc9e7a01f0bc8c065cee24e11a5a63ef
#
_cell.length_a   1.000
_cell.length_b   1.000
_cell.length_c   1.000
_cell.angle_alpha   90.00
_cell.angle_beta   90.00
_cell.angle_gamma   90.00
#
_symmetry.space_group_name_H-M   'P 1'
#
loop_
_entity.id
_entity.type
_entity.pdbx_description
1 polymer ?
#
loop_
_entity_poly.entity_id
_entity_poly.type
_entity_poly.pdbx_seq_one_letter_code
_entity_poly.pdbx_strand_id
1 'polypeptide(L)'
;ANIKDPELANLARREQDAQKQVSVLYGHLANLIRSEPSLSNASATKDIQTRIDDLSRARAALMEEIEGRFPDYAQLINPKPPTIKLAQSALSIGESLISTYVGPDRTYVWAIPHSGEVAFSSVDLGREGVEDSVAWVRAALNPDAETLGDIPEYDLAEAYSLYEKLLKPVEAGWKRAKSLLIVAHGPLGYLPLSLLPTEPASLDSEEEVLFKKYQNVPWLVRTHAVTMLPSVASLLALRKLPPGNAARKAFVGFGDPWFNEKQAAEAKSDTSKTAITAALQIRGFKTRGLPVRLRAAPATSEFDSAELGQLPRLPDTADEVRAMALALKANLSKDLF
;
A
#
# COMPACT_ATOMS: atom_id res chain seq x y z
N ALA A 1 -0.24 -15.46 -17.13
CA ALA A 1 -0.07 -14.70 -18.39
C ALA A 1 0.16 -15.69 -19.51
N ASN A 2 -0.56 -15.55 -20.62
CA ASN A 2 -0.42 -16.46 -21.77
C ASN A 2 0.84 -16.04 -22.54
N ILE A 3 1.98 -16.72 -22.30
CA ILE A 3 3.26 -16.45 -23.01
C ILE A 3 3.09 -16.98 -24.42
N LYS A 4 3.07 -16.08 -25.41
CA LYS A 4 2.85 -16.44 -26.82
C LYS A 4 4.08 -17.09 -27.47
N ASP A 5 5.28 -16.79 -26.99
CA ASP A 5 6.52 -17.36 -27.48
C ASP A 5 6.75 -18.75 -26.84
N PRO A 6 6.84 -19.84 -27.63
CA PRO A 6 6.98 -21.19 -27.10
C PRO A 6 8.34 -21.46 -26.45
N GLU A 7 9.43 -20.81 -26.87
CA GLU A 7 10.74 -20.94 -26.24
C GLU A 7 10.75 -20.24 -24.87
N LEU A 8 10.23 -19.02 -24.79
CA LEU A 8 10.07 -18.31 -23.53
C LEU A 8 9.15 -19.09 -22.57
N ALA A 9 8.05 -19.66 -23.06
CA ALA A 9 7.15 -20.49 -22.26
C ALA A 9 7.86 -21.72 -21.68
N ASN A 10 8.78 -22.34 -22.45
CA ASN A 10 9.58 -23.48 -22.00
C ASN A 10 10.58 -23.07 -20.92
N LEU A 11 11.35 -21.99 -21.16
CA LEU A 11 12.34 -21.48 -20.21
C LEU A 11 11.67 -21.04 -18.89
N ALA A 12 10.57 -20.31 -18.97
CA ALA A 12 9.81 -19.86 -17.80
C ALA A 12 9.27 -21.04 -16.98
N ARG A 13 8.77 -22.08 -17.64
CA ARG A 13 8.29 -23.30 -16.96
C ARG A 13 9.42 -24.00 -16.23
N ARG A 14 10.56 -24.20 -16.88
CA ARG A 14 11.74 -24.84 -16.27
C ARG A 14 12.26 -24.05 -15.08
N GLU A 15 12.30 -22.71 -15.18
CA GLU A 15 12.69 -21.83 -14.08
C GLU A 15 11.71 -21.96 -12.89
N GLN A 16 10.40 -21.91 -13.13
CA GLN A 16 9.38 -22.08 -12.10
C GLN A 16 9.43 -23.47 -11.45
N ASP A 17 9.68 -24.51 -12.23
CA ASP A 17 9.81 -25.88 -11.70
C ASP A 17 11.04 -26.01 -10.80
N ALA A 18 12.17 -25.42 -11.19
CA ALA A 18 13.37 -25.38 -10.37
C ALA A 18 13.13 -24.60 -9.07
N GLN A 19 12.45 -23.45 -9.13
CA GLN A 19 12.07 -22.66 -7.95
C GLN A 19 11.17 -23.45 -6.99
N LYS A 20 10.16 -24.13 -7.50
CA LYS A 20 9.27 -24.97 -6.69
C LYS A 20 10.02 -26.10 -6.00
N GLN A 21 10.92 -26.78 -6.74
CA GLN A 21 11.74 -27.85 -6.16
C GLN A 21 12.64 -27.33 -5.04
N VAL A 22 13.30 -26.19 -5.23
CA VAL A 22 14.10 -25.52 -4.19
C VAL A 22 13.27 -25.21 -2.97
N SER A 23 12.06 -24.65 -3.15
CA SER A 23 11.16 -24.32 -2.03
C SER A 23 10.74 -25.56 -1.23
N VAL A 24 10.43 -26.66 -1.90
CA VAL A 24 10.10 -27.95 -1.27
C VAL A 24 11.28 -28.49 -0.46
N LEU A 25 12.48 -28.44 -1.05
CA LEU A 25 13.69 -28.92 -0.37
C LEU A 25 14.05 -28.09 0.86
N TYR A 26 13.84 -26.75 0.83
CA TYR A 26 13.96 -25.94 2.04
C TYR A 26 12.97 -26.32 3.13
N GLY A 27 11.73 -26.66 2.77
CA GLY A 27 10.74 -27.18 3.70
C GLY A 27 11.19 -28.49 4.37
N HIS A 28 11.75 -29.44 3.56
CA HIS A 28 12.32 -30.67 4.09
C HIS A 28 13.54 -30.42 4.99
N LEU A 29 14.44 -29.53 4.57
CA LEU A 29 15.60 -29.14 5.36
C LEU A 29 15.20 -28.56 6.73
N ALA A 30 14.20 -27.66 6.75
CA ALA A 30 13.69 -27.09 8.00
C ALA A 30 13.11 -28.15 8.93
N ASN A 31 12.44 -29.17 8.40
CA ASN A 31 11.91 -30.29 9.18
C ASN A 31 13.02 -31.18 9.75
N LEU A 32 14.08 -31.46 8.97
CA LEU A 32 15.23 -32.24 9.44
C LEU A 32 15.99 -31.52 10.56
N ILE A 33 16.16 -30.20 10.45
CA ILE A 33 16.84 -29.41 11.49
C ILE A 33 16.05 -29.39 12.80
N ARG A 34 14.72 -29.50 12.76
CA ARG A 34 13.86 -29.55 13.93
C ARG A 34 13.77 -30.93 14.58
N SER A 35 14.16 -31.99 13.88
CA SER A 35 14.19 -33.36 14.40
C SER A 35 15.43 -33.61 15.25
N GLU A 36 15.41 -34.68 16.11
CA GLU A 36 16.55 -35.02 16.92
C GLU A 36 17.81 -35.30 16.12
N PRO A 37 18.99 -34.84 16.58
CA PRO A 37 20.26 -35.04 15.88
C PRO A 37 20.58 -36.53 15.72
N SER A 38 20.75 -36.99 14.45
CA SER A 38 21.22 -38.35 14.15
C SER A 38 22.21 -38.30 12.99
N LEU A 39 23.10 -39.31 12.88
CA LEU A 39 24.05 -39.44 11.79
C LEU A 39 23.31 -39.52 10.41
N SER A 40 22.16 -40.16 10.39
CA SER A 40 21.28 -40.25 9.22
C SER A 40 20.75 -38.88 8.80
N ASN A 41 20.34 -38.04 9.78
CA ASN A 41 19.86 -36.70 9.52
C ASN A 41 20.98 -35.77 9.01
N ALA A 42 22.21 -35.93 9.51
CA ALA A 42 23.36 -35.15 9.02
C ALA A 42 23.70 -35.45 7.56
N SER A 43 23.67 -36.71 7.15
CA SER A 43 23.87 -37.10 5.74
C SER A 43 22.73 -36.58 4.87
N ALA A 44 21.48 -36.79 5.26
CA ALA A 44 20.31 -36.30 4.54
C ALA A 44 20.29 -34.76 4.39
N THR A 45 20.71 -34.04 5.42
CA THR A 45 20.84 -32.58 5.40
C THR A 45 21.85 -32.14 4.34
N LYS A 46 23.02 -32.78 4.29
CA LYS A 46 24.07 -32.48 3.31
C LYS A 46 23.60 -32.77 1.88
N ASP A 47 22.93 -33.90 1.67
CA ASP A 47 22.42 -34.29 0.35
C ASP A 47 21.36 -33.30 -0.15
N ILE A 48 20.45 -32.85 0.75
CA ILE A 48 19.44 -31.84 0.43
C ILE A 48 20.09 -30.50 0.12
N GLN A 49 21.10 -30.06 0.89
CA GLN A 49 21.82 -28.83 0.61
C GLN A 49 22.52 -28.87 -0.75
N THR A 50 23.21 -29.95 -1.06
CA THR A 50 23.83 -30.13 -2.36
C THR A 50 22.82 -30.03 -3.48
N ARG A 51 21.65 -30.63 -3.35
CA ARG A 51 20.60 -30.59 -4.34
C ARG A 51 19.96 -29.19 -4.48
N ILE A 52 19.82 -28.44 -3.37
CA ILE A 52 19.40 -27.03 -3.38
C ILE A 52 20.42 -26.20 -4.18
N ASP A 53 21.71 -26.38 -3.95
CA ASP A 53 22.77 -25.65 -4.63
C ASP A 53 22.81 -25.94 -6.14
N ASP A 54 22.63 -27.22 -6.53
CA ASP A 54 22.57 -27.61 -7.93
C ASP A 54 21.38 -27.03 -8.65
N LEU A 55 20.20 -27.11 -8.05
CA LEU A 55 18.97 -26.51 -8.60
C LEU A 55 19.05 -24.98 -8.65
N SER A 56 19.65 -24.35 -7.65
CA SER A 56 19.84 -22.90 -7.61
C SER A 56 20.78 -22.43 -8.72
N ARG A 57 21.86 -23.17 -8.99
CA ARG A 57 22.76 -22.90 -10.13
C ARG A 57 22.07 -23.11 -11.47
N ALA A 58 21.30 -24.18 -11.62
CA ALA A 58 20.53 -24.43 -12.84
C ALA A 58 19.48 -23.33 -13.08
N ARG A 59 18.80 -22.87 -12.01
CA ARG A 59 17.86 -21.74 -12.07
C ARG A 59 18.55 -20.44 -12.47
N ALA A 60 19.73 -20.14 -11.91
CA ALA A 60 20.50 -18.95 -12.26
C ALA A 60 20.88 -18.93 -13.75
N ALA A 61 21.30 -20.07 -14.30
CA ALA A 61 21.61 -20.19 -15.71
C ALA A 61 20.38 -19.98 -16.62
N LEU A 62 19.20 -20.52 -16.21
CA LEU A 62 17.94 -20.27 -16.92
C LEU A 62 17.55 -18.80 -16.90
N MET A 63 17.74 -18.13 -15.76
CA MET A 63 17.46 -16.70 -15.63
C MET A 63 18.39 -15.86 -16.51
N GLU A 64 19.67 -16.20 -16.59
CA GLU A 64 20.64 -15.55 -17.47
C GLU A 64 20.26 -15.72 -18.95
N GLU A 65 19.84 -16.92 -19.35
CA GLU A 65 19.34 -17.18 -20.70
C GLU A 65 18.07 -16.37 -21.01
N ILE A 66 17.12 -16.30 -20.06
CA ILE A 66 15.90 -15.48 -20.20
C ILE A 66 16.26 -13.98 -20.29
N GLU A 67 17.19 -13.49 -19.47
CA GLU A 67 17.65 -12.10 -19.54
C GLU A 67 18.29 -11.75 -20.89
N GLY A 68 19.12 -12.64 -21.43
CA GLY A 68 19.78 -12.41 -22.72
C GLY A 68 18.85 -12.43 -23.92
N ARG A 69 17.86 -13.31 -23.91
CA ARG A 69 16.97 -13.54 -25.07
C ARG A 69 15.64 -12.82 -24.98
N PHE A 70 15.12 -12.60 -23.77
CA PHE A 70 13.80 -12.02 -23.49
C PHE A 70 13.86 -10.96 -22.39
N PRO A 71 14.59 -9.85 -22.59
CA PRO A 71 14.87 -8.86 -21.55
C PRO A 71 13.61 -8.23 -20.96
N ASP A 72 12.56 -8.02 -21.74
CA ASP A 72 11.30 -7.45 -21.26
C ASP A 72 10.59 -8.40 -20.28
N TYR A 73 10.62 -9.69 -20.56
CA TYR A 73 10.07 -10.71 -19.66
C TYR A 73 10.92 -10.85 -18.40
N ALA A 74 12.25 -10.86 -18.55
CA ALA A 74 13.17 -10.90 -17.42
C ALA A 74 12.95 -9.74 -16.45
N GLN A 75 12.75 -8.52 -16.96
CA GLN A 75 12.41 -7.36 -16.11
C GLN A 75 11.08 -7.52 -15.37
N LEU A 76 10.13 -8.25 -15.93
CA LEU A 76 8.84 -8.49 -15.29
C LEU A 76 8.94 -9.50 -14.14
N ILE A 77 9.70 -10.57 -14.30
CA ILE A 77 9.78 -11.67 -13.31
C ILE A 77 10.90 -11.50 -12.29
N ASN A 78 11.98 -10.79 -12.67
CA ASN A 78 13.15 -10.54 -11.82
C ASN A 78 13.67 -9.11 -12.07
N PRO A 79 12.92 -8.08 -11.65
CA PRO A 79 13.33 -6.70 -11.86
C PRO A 79 14.64 -6.43 -11.11
N LYS A 80 15.69 -6.04 -11.85
CA LYS A 80 16.94 -5.59 -11.23
C LYS A 80 16.67 -4.35 -10.39
N PRO A 81 17.25 -4.24 -9.19
CA PRO A 81 17.12 -3.04 -8.39
C PRO A 81 17.56 -1.82 -9.19
N PRO A 82 16.72 -0.79 -9.30
CA PRO A 82 17.09 0.40 -10.04
C PRO A 82 18.23 1.15 -9.34
N THR A 83 19.16 1.67 -10.14
CA THR A 83 20.22 2.54 -9.60
C THR A 83 19.63 3.88 -9.15
N ILE A 84 20.34 4.57 -8.25
CA ILE A 84 19.97 5.92 -7.80
C ILE A 84 19.82 6.87 -9.00
N LYS A 85 20.75 6.84 -9.95
CA LYS A 85 20.68 7.67 -11.16
C LYS A 85 19.42 7.41 -11.99
N LEU A 86 19.03 6.14 -12.12
CA LEU A 86 17.82 5.76 -12.84
C LEU A 86 16.57 6.23 -12.08
N ALA A 87 16.55 6.10 -10.75
CA ALA A 87 15.48 6.64 -9.92
C ALA A 87 15.36 8.17 -10.06
N GLN A 88 16.47 8.90 -9.99
CA GLN A 88 16.49 10.36 -10.19
C GLN A 88 15.96 10.78 -11.56
N SER A 89 16.34 10.05 -12.63
CA SER A 89 15.86 10.34 -13.98
C SER A 89 14.35 10.15 -14.18
N ALA A 90 13.71 9.38 -13.31
CA ALA A 90 12.27 9.14 -13.32
C ALA A 90 11.47 10.18 -12.52
N LEU A 91 12.14 11.03 -11.75
CA LEU A 91 11.49 12.07 -10.97
C LEU A 91 11.29 13.33 -11.80
N SER A 92 10.15 13.98 -11.64
CA SER A 92 9.87 15.28 -12.21
C SER A 92 10.44 16.39 -11.29
N ILE A 93 10.58 17.60 -11.85
CA ILE A 93 10.97 18.78 -11.05
C ILE A 93 9.95 18.96 -9.91
N GLY A 94 10.45 19.09 -8.68
CA GLY A 94 9.62 19.22 -7.48
C GLY A 94 9.16 17.90 -6.88
N GLU A 95 9.62 16.76 -7.41
CA GLU A 95 9.43 15.44 -6.80
C GLU A 95 10.68 14.98 -6.05
N SER A 96 10.48 14.23 -4.99
CA SER A 96 11.51 13.46 -4.31
C SER A 96 11.01 12.06 -4.01
N LEU A 97 11.87 11.06 -4.15
CA LEU A 97 11.59 9.68 -3.79
C LEU A 97 12.16 9.38 -2.41
N ILE A 98 11.32 8.91 -1.51
CA ILE A 98 11.74 8.36 -0.21
C ILE A 98 11.61 6.85 -0.29
N SER A 99 12.68 6.14 -0.02
CA SER A 99 12.70 4.68 0.05
C SER A 99 13.16 4.22 1.42
N THR A 100 12.48 3.24 1.99
CA THR A 100 12.86 2.66 3.28
C THR A 100 13.17 1.18 3.14
N TYR A 101 14.04 0.68 4.00
CA TYR A 101 14.28 -0.75 4.18
C TYR A 101 14.34 -1.08 5.67
N VAL A 102 13.39 -1.83 6.16
CA VAL A 102 13.30 -2.27 7.56
C VAL A 102 14.04 -3.60 7.70
N GLY A 103 15.22 -3.56 8.30
CA GLY A 103 16.01 -4.73 8.67
C GLY A 103 15.63 -5.27 10.05
N PRO A 104 16.28 -6.36 10.52
CA PRO A 104 16.04 -6.91 11.85
C PRO A 104 16.27 -5.89 12.97
N ASP A 105 17.42 -5.21 12.95
CA ASP A 105 17.90 -4.33 14.02
C ASP A 105 17.85 -2.85 13.67
N ARG A 106 17.80 -2.51 12.40
CA ARG A 106 17.91 -1.13 11.90
C ARG A 106 16.99 -0.88 10.71
N THR A 107 16.54 0.36 10.59
CA THR A 107 15.84 0.86 9.41
C THR A 107 16.74 1.82 8.62
N TYR A 108 16.79 1.62 7.32
CA TYR A 108 17.54 2.44 6.38
C TYR A 108 16.59 3.31 5.57
N VAL A 109 16.92 4.58 5.43
CA VAL A 109 16.09 5.57 4.73
C VAL A 109 16.93 6.34 3.73
N TRP A 110 16.45 6.40 2.50
CA TRP A 110 17.01 7.22 1.42
C TRP A 110 16.00 8.27 1.00
N ALA A 111 16.43 9.51 0.86
CA ALA A 111 15.67 10.55 0.19
C ALA A 111 16.44 10.99 -1.06
N ILE A 112 15.85 10.74 -2.20
CA ILE A 112 16.43 10.89 -3.53
C ILE A 112 15.70 12.04 -4.22
N PRO A 113 16.31 13.24 -4.30
CA PRO A 113 15.73 14.37 -5.03
C PRO A 113 15.81 14.15 -6.54
N HIS A 114 15.00 14.87 -7.32
CA HIS A 114 15.11 14.90 -8.78
C HIS A 114 16.54 15.22 -9.25
N SER A 115 17.25 16.08 -8.54
CA SER A 115 18.65 16.45 -8.81
C SER A 115 19.38 16.81 -7.51
N GLY A 116 20.70 16.64 -7.52
CA GLY A 116 21.54 16.88 -6.36
C GLY A 116 21.86 15.62 -5.56
N GLU A 117 22.33 15.81 -4.34
CA GLU A 117 22.81 14.73 -3.49
C GLU A 117 21.66 13.96 -2.84
N VAL A 118 21.87 12.67 -2.69
CA VAL A 118 20.94 11.77 -1.98
C VAL A 118 21.22 11.87 -0.48
N ALA A 119 20.19 12.11 0.30
CA ALA A 119 20.29 11.98 1.75
C ALA A 119 20.04 10.52 2.16
N PHE A 120 20.85 10.05 3.09
CA PHE A 120 20.76 8.69 3.62
C PHE A 120 20.87 8.70 5.14
N SER A 121 20.09 7.87 5.80
CA SER A 121 20.16 7.65 7.24
C SER A 121 19.98 6.19 7.58
N SER A 122 20.66 5.75 8.64
CA SER A 122 20.48 4.46 9.28
C SER A 122 20.04 4.70 10.72
N VAL A 123 18.84 4.21 11.04
CA VAL A 123 18.18 4.47 12.32
C VAL A 123 18.17 3.19 13.16
N ASP A 124 18.47 3.31 14.46
CA ASP A 124 18.40 2.21 15.42
C ASP A 124 16.91 1.91 15.77
N LEU A 125 16.19 1.44 14.79
CA LEU A 125 14.79 1.02 14.87
C LEU A 125 14.63 -0.19 13.97
N GLY A 126 14.67 -1.38 14.58
CA GLY A 126 14.53 -2.64 13.88
C GLY A 126 13.07 -2.98 13.55
N ARG A 127 12.89 -4.15 12.93
CA ARG A 127 11.57 -4.63 12.47
C ARG A 127 10.54 -4.65 13.60
N GLU A 128 10.84 -5.22 14.74
CA GLU A 128 9.92 -5.33 15.88
C GLU A 128 9.47 -3.94 16.35
N GLY A 129 10.40 -3.01 16.56
CA GLY A 129 10.05 -1.65 16.98
C GLY A 129 9.24 -0.88 15.92
N VAL A 130 9.47 -1.14 14.61
CA VAL A 130 8.62 -0.56 13.55
C VAL A 130 7.23 -1.18 13.56
N GLU A 131 7.12 -2.49 13.75
CA GLU A 131 5.82 -3.19 13.85
C GLU A 131 4.99 -2.64 15.00
N ASP A 132 5.59 -2.50 16.17
CA ASP A 132 4.94 -1.96 17.37
C ASP A 132 4.48 -0.51 17.17
N SER A 133 5.37 0.37 16.69
CA SER A 133 5.04 1.78 16.42
C SER A 133 3.92 1.91 15.38
N VAL A 134 4.00 1.13 14.31
CA VAL A 134 2.96 1.15 13.26
C VAL A 134 1.63 0.62 13.79
N ALA A 135 1.63 -0.48 14.57
CA ALA A 135 0.42 -1.03 15.16
C ALA A 135 -0.24 -0.01 16.11
N TRP A 136 0.57 0.65 16.93
CA TRP A 136 0.11 1.66 17.88
C TRP A 136 -0.54 2.86 17.19
N VAL A 137 0.15 3.46 16.21
CA VAL A 137 -0.37 4.60 15.45
C VAL A 137 -1.61 4.22 14.64
N ARG A 138 -1.66 2.99 14.11
CA ARG A 138 -2.81 2.51 13.33
C ARG A 138 -4.06 2.21 14.15
N ALA A 139 -3.95 2.02 15.45
CA ALA A 139 -5.10 1.71 16.30
C ALA A 139 -6.26 2.72 16.14
N ALA A 140 -5.91 4.01 15.96
CA ALA A 140 -6.91 5.05 15.71
C ALA A 140 -7.41 5.12 14.26
N LEU A 141 -6.64 4.58 13.30
CA LEU A 141 -6.99 4.63 11.87
C LEU A 141 -7.85 3.43 11.43
N ASN A 142 -7.73 2.33 12.15
CA ASN A 142 -8.52 1.12 11.91
C ASN A 142 -9.01 0.56 13.25
N PRO A 143 -9.85 1.33 13.98
CA PRO A 143 -10.29 0.93 15.31
C PRO A 143 -11.31 -0.21 15.23
N ASP A 144 -11.22 -1.14 16.18
CA ASP A 144 -12.30 -2.08 16.49
C ASP A 144 -13.26 -1.42 17.48
N ALA A 145 -14.02 -0.45 16.98
CA ALA A 145 -14.90 0.42 17.77
C ALA A 145 -16.36 0.24 17.36
N GLU A 146 -17.24 0.09 18.34
CA GLU A 146 -18.69 -0.03 18.10
C GLU A 146 -19.33 1.32 17.81
N THR A 147 -18.85 2.36 18.45
CA THR A 147 -19.34 3.74 18.26
C THR A 147 -18.21 4.71 17.92
N LEU A 148 -18.55 5.86 17.37
CA LEU A 148 -17.58 6.93 17.09
C LEU A 148 -16.86 7.44 18.35
N GLY A 149 -17.49 7.31 19.53
CA GLY A 149 -16.90 7.70 20.81
C GLY A 149 -15.83 6.73 21.31
N ASP A 150 -15.83 5.50 20.82
CA ASP A 150 -14.89 4.44 21.22
C ASP A 150 -13.63 4.44 20.35
N ILE A 151 -13.58 5.27 19.30
CA ILE A 151 -12.38 5.41 18.47
C ILE A 151 -11.27 6.02 19.32
N PRO A 152 -10.14 5.33 19.50
CA PRO A 152 -9.02 5.86 20.28
C PRO A 152 -8.46 7.13 19.63
N GLU A 153 -7.86 7.98 20.45
CA GLU A 153 -7.15 9.14 19.93
C GLU A 153 -5.92 8.69 19.12
N TYR A 154 -5.65 9.42 18.03
CA TYR A 154 -4.45 9.21 17.24
C TYR A 154 -3.24 9.66 18.05
N ASP A 155 -2.29 8.77 18.27
CA ASP A 155 -1.09 9.06 19.05
C ASP A 155 -0.12 9.95 18.25
N LEU A 156 -0.26 11.27 18.48
CA LEU A 156 0.58 12.27 17.83
C LEU A 156 2.04 12.20 18.26
N ALA A 157 2.30 11.75 19.50
CA ALA A 157 3.67 11.68 20.03
C ALA A 157 4.43 10.53 19.36
N GLU A 158 3.82 9.34 19.26
CA GLU A 158 4.43 8.21 18.56
C GLU A 158 4.54 8.47 17.06
N ALA A 159 3.51 9.05 16.44
CA ALA A 159 3.57 9.43 15.03
C ALA A 159 4.67 10.46 14.74
N TYR A 160 4.87 11.45 15.63
CA TYR A 160 5.98 12.39 15.52
C TYR A 160 7.34 11.71 15.75
N SER A 161 7.43 10.76 16.67
CA SER A 161 8.64 9.97 16.90
C SER A 161 9.06 9.22 15.60
N LEU A 162 8.11 8.64 14.88
CA LEU A 162 8.38 8.02 13.59
C LEU A 162 8.87 9.03 12.54
N TYR A 163 8.24 10.21 12.46
CA TYR A 163 8.72 11.28 11.58
C TYR A 163 10.15 11.71 11.93
N GLU A 164 10.41 11.95 13.20
CA GLU A 164 11.71 12.42 13.70
C GLU A 164 12.83 11.39 13.45
N LYS A 165 12.52 10.10 13.60
CA LYS A 165 13.50 9.02 13.36
C LYS A 165 13.71 8.73 11.88
N LEU A 166 12.64 8.73 11.07
CA LEU A 166 12.70 8.22 9.70
C LEU A 166 12.85 9.32 8.64
N LEU A 167 12.09 10.42 8.74
CA LEU A 167 12.02 11.42 7.67
C LEU A 167 12.92 12.64 7.93
N LYS A 168 12.99 13.09 9.15
CA LYS A 168 13.78 14.27 9.55
C LYS A 168 15.29 14.12 9.29
N PRO A 169 15.94 12.95 9.52
CA PRO A 169 17.37 12.80 9.25
C PRO A 169 17.74 12.90 7.76
N VAL A 170 16.78 12.67 6.87
CA VAL A 170 16.97 12.75 5.41
C VAL A 170 16.29 13.97 4.79
N GLU A 171 15.90 14.94 5.60
CA GLU A 171 15.14 16.13 5.20
C GLU A 171 15.80 16.92 4.07
N ALA A 172 17.13 16.96 4.03
CA ALA A 172 17.89 17.63 2.98
C ALA A 172 17.57 17.11 1.58
N GLY A 173 17.19 15.82 1.46
CA GLY A 173 16.86 15.19 0.17
C GLY A 173 15.42 15.38 -0.28
N TRP A 174 14.49 15.84 0.57
CA TRP A 174 13.08 15.91 0.20
C TRP A 174 12.35 17.21 0.58
N LYS A 175 12.81 17.97 1.56
CA LYS A 175 12.09 19.17 2.08
C LYS A 175 11.73 20.20 1.03
N ARG A 176 12.54 20.33 -0.03
CA ARG A 176 12.31 21.30 -1.12
C ARG A 176 11.36 20.79 -2.18
N ALA A 177 10.99 19.51 -2.14
CA ALA A 177 10.03 18.94 -3.06
C ALA A 177 8.62 19.45 -2.74
N LYS A 178 7.72 19.37 -3.72
CA LYS A 178 6.28 19.57 -3.53
C LYS A 178 5.55 18.25 -3.40
N SER A 179 6.12 17.19 -3.97
CA SER A 179 5.53 15.85 -3.98
C SER A 179 6.56 14.83 -3.53
N LEU A 180 6.15 13.96 -2.61
CA LEU A 180 6.93 12.85 -2.10
C LEU A 180 6.36 11.55 -2.66
N LEU A 181 7.20 10.83 -3.39
CA LEU A 181 6.92 9.48 -3.84
C LEU A 181 7.57 8.53 -2.84
N ILE A 182 6.79 7.70 -2.18
CA ILE A 182 7.30 6.89 -1.06
C ILE A 182 7.19 5.41 -1.38
N VAL A 183 8.32 4.72 -1.29
CA VAL A 183 8.44 3.26 -1.33
C VAL A 183 8.76 2.78 0.08
N ALA A 184 7.73 2.41 0.81
CA ALA A 184 7.84 1.94 2.19
C ALA A 184 7.99 0.42 2.23
N HIS A 185 8.98 -0.07 2.99
CA HIS A 185 9.25 -1.49 3.18
C HIS A 185 8.59 -2.02 4.46
N GLY A 186 8.06 -3.25 4.36
CA GLY A 186 7.52 -3.98 5.50
C GLY A 186 6.36 -3.25 6.20
N PRO A 187 6.36 -3.19 7.54
CA PRO A 187 5.27 -2.60 8.32
C PRO A 187 4.97 -1.15 7.99
N LEU A 188 5.96 -0.36 7.56
CA LEU A 188 5.78 1.03 7.15
C LEU A 188 4.83 1.19 5.95
N GLY A 189 4.68 0.15 5.13
CA GLY A 189 3.74 0.13 4.01
C GLY A 189 2.26 0.16 4.45
N TYR A 190 1.97 -0.16 5.70
CA TYR A 190 0.62 -0.12 6.27
C TYR A 190 0.28 1.23 6.90
N LEU A 191 1.24 2.15 7.04
CA LEU A 191 1.03 3.45 7.62
C LEU A 191 0.95 4.53 6.54
N PRO A 192 -0.12 5.34 6.48
CA PRO A 192 -0.17 6.49 5.61
C PRO A 192 0.79 7.57 6.14
N LEU A 193 2.03 7.60 5.64
CA LEU A 193 3.08 8.52 6.09
C LEU A 193 2.69 10.00 5.93
N SER A 194 1.68 10.30 5.13
CA SER A 194 1.05 11.62 5.01
C SER A 194 0.46 12.16 6.33
N LEU A 195 0.10 11.26 7.25
CA LEU A 195 -0.45 11.57 8.57
C LEU A 195 0.62 11.65 9.68
N LEU A 196 1.89 11.65 9.35
CA LEU A 196 2.92 11.95 10.34
C LEU A 196 2.96 13.46 10.59
N PRO A 197 2.93 13.91 11.86
CA PRO A 197 3.18 15.31 12.22
C PRO A 197 4.63 15.68 11.92
N THR A 198 4.87 16.87 11.39
CA THR A 198 6.23 17.38 11.11
C THR A 198 6.85 18.11 12.30
N GLU A 199 6.03 18.42 13.30
CA GLU A 199 6.40 19.08 14.55
C GLU A 199 5.63 18.44 15.71
N PRO A 200 6.12 18.53 16.97
CA PRO A 200 5.35 18.10 18.14
C PRO A 200 4.00 18.79 18.19
N ALA A 201 2.94 18.02 18.43
CA ALA A 201 1.60 18.55 18.56
C ALA A 201 0.86 17.84 19.70
N SER A 202 -0.05 18.56 20.35
CA SER A 202 -0.98 18.03 21.34
C SER A 202 -2.42 18.31 20.91
N LEU A 203 -3.35 17.52 21.42
CA LEU A 203 -4.77 17.71 21.16
C LEU A 203 -5.37 18.46 22.36
N ASP A 204 -6.01 19.58 22.09
CA ASP A 204 -6.79 20.27 23.12
C ASP A 204 -8.04 19.44 23.45
N SER A 205 -8.24 19.17 24.73
CA SER A 205 -9.23 18.20 25.24
C SER A 205 -10.69 18.71 25.27
N GLU A 206 -10.94 20.00 25.03
CA GLU A 206 -12.25 20.63 25.29
C GLU A 206 -13.14 20.79 24.06
N GLU A 207 -12.77 20.32 22.87
CA GLU A 207 -13.59 20.50 21.69
C GLU A 207 -14.76 19.49 21.61
N GLU A 208 -15.99 20.00 21.58
CA GLU A 208 -17.21 19.20 21.47
C GLU A 208 -17.40 18.52 20.09
N VAL A 209 -16.75 19.06 19.05
CA VAL A 209 -16.89 18.53 17.67
C VAL A 209 -15.86 17.44 17.43
N LEU A 210 -16.34 16.25 17.07
CA LEU A 210 -15.50 15.09 16.81
C LEU A 210 -14.46 15.39 15.72
N PHE A 211 -13.21 15.00 15.97
CA PHE A 211 -12.05 15.16 15.08
C PHE A 211 -11.63 16.61 14.76
N LYS A 212 -12.34 17.64 15.20
CA LYS A 212 -11.97 19.04 14.93
C LYS A 212 -10.59 19.39 15.49
N LYS A 213 -10.22 18.82 16.64
CA LYS A 213 -8.91 18.98 17.28
C LYS A 213 -7.72 18.61 16.39
N TYR A 214 -7.91 17.76 15.37
CA TYR A 214 -6.86 17.38 14.43
C TYR A 214 -6.63 18.40 13.30
N GLN A 215 -7.52 19.40 13.16
CA GLN A 215 -7.44 20.39 12.08
C GLN A 215 -6.17 21.24 12.13
N ASN A 216 -5.58 21.45 13.30
CA ASN A 216 -4.41 22.31 13.47
C ASN A 216 -3.08 21.52 13.55
N VAL A 217 -3.13 20.20 13.53
CA VAL A 217 -1.93 19.35 13.56
C VAL A 217 -1.09 19.59 12.29
N PRO A 218 0.24 19.78 12.42
CA PRO A 218 1.13 20.04 11.30
C PRO A 218 1.44 18.73 10.51
N TRP A 219 0.42 18.16 9.89
CA TRP A 219 0.56 16.95 9.09
C TRP A 219 1.50 17.13 7.89
N LEU A 220 2.29 16.11 7.56
CA LEU A 220 3.15 16.11 6.38
C LEU A 220 2.37 16.43 5.08
N VAL A 221 1.13 15.95 4.96
CA VAL A 221 0.28 16.21 3.80
C VAL A 221 -0.09 17.69 3.62
N ARG A 222 0.06 18.54 4.63
CA ARG A 222 -0.21 19.98 4.50
C ARG A 222 0.83 20.71 3.65
N THR A 223 2.03 20.17 3.62
CA THR A 223 3.17 20.80 2.94
C THR A 223 3.60 20.04 1.70
N HIS A 224 3.34 18.75 1.65
CA HIS A 224 3.77 17.87 0.57
C HIS A 224 2.62 16.96 0.11
N ALA A 225 2.43 16.85 -1.18
CA ALA A 225 1.62 15.76 -1.74
C ALA A 225 2.36 14.44 -1.54
N VAL A 226 1.71 13.43 -0.96
CA VAL A 226 2.33 12.13 -0.66
C VAL A 226 1.68 11.05 -1.50
N THR A 227 2.50 10.28 -2.21
CA THR A 227 2.06 9.14 -3.02
C THR A 227 2.85 7.90 -2.62
N MET A 228 2.15 6.86 -2.19
CA MET A 228 2.76 5.57 -1.88
C MET A 228 2.90 4.75 -3.15
N LEU A 229 4.07 4.16 -3.34
CA LEU A 229 4.40 3.30 -4.49
C LEU A 229 4.83 1.92 -3.99
N PRO A 230 4.47 0.84 -4.70
CA PRO A 230 4.89 -0.51 -4.30
C PRO A 230 6.39 -0.75 -4.49
N SER A 231 7.03 -0.07 -5.45
CA SER A 231 8.46 -0.18 -5.69
C SER A 231 8.98 0.97 -6.57
N VAL A 232 10.30 1.19 -6.57
CA VAL A 232 10.95 2.13 -7.51
C VAL A 232 10.81 1.64 -8.96
N ALA A 233 10.81 0.33 -9.18
CA ALA A 233 10.58 -0.24 -10.52
C ALA A 233 9.18 0.10 -11.06
N SER A 234 8.17 0.15 -10.18
CA SER A 234 6.81 0.59 -10.56
C SER A 234 6.79 2.05 -11.02
N LEU A 235 7.54 2.93 -10.34
CA LEU A 235 7.69 4.32 -10.80
C LEU A 235 8.28 4.37 -12.21
N LEU A 236 9.37 3.65 -12.44
CA LEU A 236 10.04 3.61 -13.75
C LEU A 236 9.10 3.09 -14.84
N ALA A 237 8.33 2.06 -14.55
CA ALA A 237 7.34 1.51 -15.49
C ALA A 237 6.23 2.53 -15.79
N LEU A 238 5.67 3.18 -14.77
CA LEU A 238 4.64 4.20 -14.94
C LEU A 238 5.12 5.40 -15.76
N ARG A 239 6.37 5.84 -15.58
CA ARG A 239 6.96 6.96 -16.35
C ARG A 239 7.22 6.62 -17.81
N LYS A 240 7.35 5.34 -18.15
CA LYS A 240 7.52 4.86 -19.54
C LYS A 240 6.19 4.69 -20.28
N LEU A 241 5.07 4.70 -19.56
CA LEU A 241 3.76 4.56 -20.21
C LEU A 241 3.51 5.75 -21.14
N PRO A 242 2.98 5.49 -22.33
CA PRO A 242 2.60 6.58 -23.26
C PRO A 242 1.55 7.47 -22.58
N PRO A 243 1.49 8.75 -22.97
CA PRO A 243 0.43 9.64 -22.50
C PRO A 243 -0.93 9.00 -22.75
N GLY A 244 -1.81 9.08 -21.73
CA GLY A 244 -3.16 8.54 -21.84
C GLY A 244 -3.91 9.18 -23.03
N ASN A 245 -4.96 8.50 -23.50
CA ASN A 245 -5.84 9.05 -24.53
C ASN A 245 -6.38 10.42 -24.08
N ALA A 246 -6.22 11.45 -24.93
CA ALA A 246 -6.72 12.80 -24.67
C ALA A 246 -8.26 12.85 -24.49
N ALA A 247 -8.97 11.87 -25.04
CA ALA A 247 -10.43 11.70 -24.83
C ALA A 247 -10.78 10.97 -23.52
N ARG A 248 -9.78 10.59 -22.69
CA ARG A 248 -10.04 9.97 -21.40
C ARG A 248 -10.79 10.95 -20.50
N LYS A 249 -11.87 10.47 -19.88
CA LYS A 249 -12.60 11.22 -18.88
C LYS A 249 -11.73 11.48 -17.65
N ALA A 250 -11.83 12.66 -17.07
CA ALA A 250 -11.11 13.02 -15.86
C ALA A 250 -11.57 12.17 -14.66
N PHE A 251 -12.83 11.78 -14.67
CA PHE A 251 -13.44 10.98 -13.62
C PHE A 251 -14.57 10.12 -14.19
N VAL A 252 -14.69 8.90 -13.70
CA VAL A 252 -15.86 8.03 -13.85
C VAL A 252 -16.11 7.42 -12.49
N GLY A 253 -17.30 7.59 -11.95
CA GLY A 253 -17.66 7.13 -10.62
C GLY A 253 -18.78 6.10 -10.64
N PHE A 254 -18.65 5.06 -9.82
CA PHE A 254 -19.69 4.07 -9.52
C PHE A 254 -19.99 4.15 -8.04
N GLY A 255 -21.24 4.43 -7.71
CA GLY A 255 -21.70 4.53 -6.33
C GLY A 255 -23.01 3.79 -6.13
N ASP A 256 -23.31 3.42 -4.88
CA ASP A 256 -24.51 2.71 -4.48
C ASP A 256 -24.81 1.44 -5.30
N PRO A 257 -23.89 0.47 -5.35
CA PRO A 257 -24.09 -0.75 -6.12
C PRO A 257 -25.30 -1.54 -5.59
N TRP A 258 -26.07 -2.08 -6.51
CA TRP A 258 -27.18 -2.98 -6.17
C TRP A 258 -26.73 -4.42 -6.38
N PHE A 259 -26.74 -5.18 -5.30
CA PHE A 259 -26.27 -6.57 -5.31
C PHE A 259 -27.39 -7.58 -5.60
N ASN A 260 -28.67 -7.13 -5.60
CA ASN A 260 -29.84 -7.94 -5.92
C ASN A 260 -31.02 -7.09 -6.43
N GLU A 261 -32.04 -7.73 -7.03
CA GLU A 261 -33.20 -7.07 -7.61
C GLU A 261 -34.04 -6.29 -6.57
N LYS A 262 -34.10 -6.78 -5.33
CA LYS A 262 -34.83 -6.10 -4.25
C LYS A 262 -34.20 -4.75 -3.95
N GLN A 263 -32.90 -4.68 -3.85
CA GLN A 263 -32.17 -3.43 -3.65
C GLN A 263 -32.35 -2.46 -4.82
N ALA A 264 -32.38 -2.96 -6.05
CA ALA A 264 -32.67 -2.15 -7.23
C ALA A 264 -34.09 -1.57 -7.23
N ALA A 265 -35.07 -2.32 -6.74
CA ALA A 265 -36.45 -1.85 -6.59
C ALA A 265 -36.59 -0.79 -5.48
N GLU A 266 -35.92 -1.01 -4.35
CA GLU A 266 -35.89 -0.05 -3.22
C GLU A 266 -35.24 1.26 -3.62
N ALA A 267 -34.13 1.24 -4.37
CA ALA A 267 -33.44 2.43 -4.85
C ALA A 267 -34.34 3.32 -5.73
N LYS A 268 -35.19 2.72 -6.56
CA LYS A 268 -36.13 3.46 -7.39
C LYS A 268 -37.25 4.15 -6.60
N SER A 269 -37.57 3.64 -5.40
CA SER A 269 -38.58 4.23 -4.50
C SER A 269 -38.01 5.30 -3.57
N ASP A 270 -36.69 5.33 -3.35
CA ASP A 270 -36.02 6.19 -2.36
C ASP A 270 -35.66 7.60 -2.89
N THR A 271 -36.05 7.96 -4.11
CA THR A 271 -35.76 9.27 -4.72
C THR A 271 -36.31 10.47 -3.91
N SER A 272 -37.10 10.23 -2.87
CA SER A 272 -37.69 11.29 -2.01
C SER A 272 -36.93 11.56 -0.70
N LYS A 273 -35.89 10.76 -0.33
CA LYS A 273 -35.19 10.88 0.98
C LYS A 273 -33.85 11.63 0.94
N THR A 274 -33.30 11.86 -0.24
CA THR A 274 -31.97 12.49 -0.43
C THR A 274 -31.89 13.95 0.09
N ALA A 275 -33.03 14.62 0.27
CA ALA A 275 -33.06 16.00 0.74
C ALA A 275 -32.88 16.16 2.28
N ILE A 276 -33.09 15.10 3.06
CA ILE A 276 -33.06 15.17 4.52
C ILE A 276 -31.61 14.94 5.03
N THR A 277 -30.84 14.14 4.38
CA THR A 277 -29.46 13.80 4.82
C THR A 277 -28.50 14.99 4.64
N ALA A 278 -28.65 15.77 3.57
CA ALA A 278 -27.85 16.98 3.34
C ALA A 278 -28.11 18.09 4.38
N ALA A 279 -29.31 18.16 4.97
CA ALA A 279 -29.66 19.14 6.00
C ALA A 279 -29.09 18.78 7.40
N LEU A 280 -28.76 17.50 7.63
CA LEU A 280 -28.23 17.03 8.91
C LEU A 280 -26.70 17.22 9.04
N GLN A 281 -25.99 17.35 7.95
CA GLN A 281 -24.52 17.56 7.95
C GLN A 281 -24.09 18.99 8.29
N ILE A 282 -25.00 19.97 8.27
CA ILE A 282 -24.69 21.41 8.47
C ILE A 282 -24.81 21.85 9.91
N ARG A 283 -25.46 21.08 10.79
CA ARG A 283 -25.59 21.43 12.21
C ARG A 283 -24.75 20.48 13.06
N GLY A 284 -23.76 21.04 13.77
CA GLY A 284 -22.83 20.33 14.66
C GLY A 284 -23.54 19.42 15.67
N PHE A 285 -23.76 18.19 15.27
CA PHE A 285 -24.29 17.16 16.13
C PHE A 285 -23.16 16.60 17.01
N LYS A 286 -23.45 16.43 18.30
CA LYS A 286 -22.64 15.58 19.19
C LYS A 286 -22.72 14.16 18.68
N THR A 287 -21.66 13.71 18.02
CA THR A 287 -21.61 12.40 17.34
C THR A 287 -21.07 11.29 18.23
N ARG A 288 -20.74 11.58 19.50
CA ARG A 288 -20.41 10.54 20.49
C ARG A 288 -21.61 9.62 20.69
N GLY A 289 -21.43 8.33 20.44
CA GLY A 289 -22.49 7.31 20.59
C GLY A 289 -23.20 6.91 19.28
N LEU A 290 -22.85 7.50 18.14
CA LEU A 290 -23.32 6.97 16.84
C LEU A 290 -22.58 5.64 16.51
N PRO A 291 -23.33 4.58 16.13
CA PRO A 291 -22.70 3.29 15.79
C PRO A 291 -21.82 3.45 14.56
N VAL A 292 -20.57 3.03 14.66
CA VAL A 292 -19.67 2.85 13.52
C VAL A 292 -20.08 1.55 12.87
N ARG A 293 -20.79 1.61 11.74
CA ARG A 293 -21.03 0.44 10.90
C ARG A 293 -19.74 0.09 10.18
N LEU A 294 -18.86 -0.62 10.87
CA LEU A 294 -17.71 -1.26 10.24
C LEU A 294 -18.25 -2.31 9.29
N ARG A 295 -18.12 -2.06 7.98
CA ARG A 295 -18.41 -3.05 6.96
C ARG A 295 -17.14 -3.86 6.79
N ALA A 296 -17.08 -5.01 7.47
CA ALA A 296 -16.04 -5.99 7.20
C ALA A 296 -16.14 -6.42 5.73
N ALA A 297 -15.04 -6.27 5.00
CA ALA A 297 -14.93 -6.91 3.69
C ALA A 297 -15.09 -8.42 3.87
N PRO A 298 -15.77 -9.13 2.95
CA PRO A 298 -15.86 -10.58 3.00
C PRO A 298 -14.45 -11.19 3.06
N ALA A 299 -14.25 -12.11 4.01
CA ALA A 299 -12.94 -12.73 4.25
C ALA A 299 -12.55 -13.81 3.23
N THR A 300 -13.27 -13.93 2.11
CA THR A 300 -13.07 -15.00 1.12
C THR A 300 -12.34 -14.51 -0.12
N SER A 301 -11.37 -15.29 -0.57
CA SER A 301 -10.64 -15.08 -1.83
C SER A 301 -11.42 -15.48 -3.09
N GLU A 302 -12.55 -16.18 -2.93
CA GLU A 302 -13.46 -16.62 -4.00
C GLU A 302 -14.88 -16.14 -3.66
N PHE A 303 -15.39 -15.21 -4.48
CA PHE A 303 -16.75 -14.73 -4.33
C PHE A 303 -17.70 -15.64 -5.12
N ASP A 304 -18.61 -16.32 -4.42
CA ASP A 304 -19.81 -16.88 -5.05
C ASP A 304 -20.81 -15.73 -5.30
N SER A 305 -21.44 -15.73 -6.49
CA SER A 305 -22.46 -14.74 -6.85
C SER A 305 -23.66 -14.74 -5.89
N ALA A 306 -23.94 -15.86 -5.24
CA ALA A 306 -24.96 -15.98 -4.21
C ALA A 306 -24.61 -15.18 -2.93
N GLU A 307 -23.33 -15.13 -2.55
CA GLU A 307 -22.86 -14.35 -1.41
C GLU A 307 -22.88 -12.85 -1.70
N LEU A 308 -22.51 -12.44 -2.93
CA LEU A 308 -22.61 -11.05 -3.36
C LEU A 308 -24.03 -10.50 -3.23
N GLY A 309 -25.05 -11.32 -3.51
CA GLY A 309 -26.46 -10.95 -3.37
C GLY A 309 -26.91 -10.64 -1.94
N GLN A 310 -26.13 -11.04 -0.93
CA GLN A 310 -26.40 -10.76 0.49
C GLN A 310 -25.72 -9.49 1.01
N LEU A 311 -24.83 -8.86 0.24
CA LEU A 311 -24.16 -7.65 0.65
C LEU A 311 -25.14 -6.50 0.85
N PRO A 312 -24.97 -5.69 1.89
CA PRO A 312 -25.83 -4.53 2.12
C PRO A 312 -25.55 -3.44 1.08
N ARG A 313 -26.60 -2.75 0.66
CA ARG A 313 -26.53 -1.57 -0.19
C ARG A 313 -25.68 -0.45 0.47
N LEU A 314 -25.02 0.38 -0.34
CA LEU A 314 -24.13 1.44 0.08
C LEU A 314 -24.60 2.84 -0.38
N PRO A 315 -25.76 3.34 0.02
CA PRO A 315 -26.38 4.56 -0.51
C PRO A 315 -25.48 5.81 -0.33
N ASP A 316 -24.73 5.89 0.77
CA ASP A 316 -23.87 7.03 1.06
C ASP A 316 -22.73 7.20 0.04
N THR A 317 -22.30 6.09 -0.61
CA THR A 317 -21.25 6.15 -1.64
C THR A 317 -21.70 6.89 -2.90
N ALA A 318 -22.98 6.97 -3.19
CA ALA A 318 -23.50 7.77 -4.30
C ALA A 318 -23.24 9.27 -4.07
N ASP A 319 -23.42 9.73 -2.83
CA ASP A 319 -23.18 11.14 -2.48
C ASP A 319 -21.69 11.47 -2.45
N GLU A 320 -20.84 10.55 -1.98
CA GLU A 320 -19.38 10.69 -2.03
C GLU A 320 -18.88 10.80 -3.47
N VAL A 321 -19.32 9.88 -4.34
CA VAL A 321 -18.95 9.87 -5.77
C VAL A 321 -19.42 11.14 -6.47
N ARG A 322 -20.61 11.64 -6.12
CA ARG A 322 -21.15 12.91 -6.63
C ARG A 322 -20.31 14.10 -6.19
N ALA A 323 -19.89 14.15 -4.92
CA ALA A 323 -19.04 15.21 -4.40
C ALA A 323 -17.66 15.22 -5.11
N MET A 324 -17.06 14.04 -5.32
CA MET A 324 -15.83 13.92 -6.08
C MET A 324 -15.97 14.37 -7.54
N ALA A 325 -17.06 13.98 -8.19
CA ALA A 325 -17.34 14.38 -9.57
C ALA A 325 -17.47 15.91 -9.71
N LEU A 326 -18.14 16.56 -8.77
CA LEU A 326 -18.25 18.03 -8.72
C LEU A 326 -16.88 18.70 -8.53
N ALA A 327 -16.06 18.20 -7.60
CA ALA A 327 -14.72 18.71 -7.34
C ALA A 327 -13.81 18.59 -8.58
N LEU A 328 -13.95 17.50 -9.34
CA LEU A 328 -13.18 17.21 -10.54
C LEU A 328 -13.83 17.76 -11.82
N LYS A 329 -14.94 18.52 -11.72
CA LYS A 329 -15.70 19.10 -12.84
C LYS A 329 -16.12 18.04 -13.88
N ALA A 330 -16.46 16.83 -13.41
CA ALA A 330 -16.98 15.76 -14.25
C ALA A 330 -18.45 15.98 -14.59
N ASN A 331 -18.92 15.32 -15.64
CA ASN A 331 -20.32 15.40 -16.05
C ASN A 331 -21.16 14.40 -15.26
N LEU A 332 -21.99 14.92 -14.31
CA LEU A 332 -22.78 14.11 -13.40
C LEU A 332 -23.74 13.13 -14.10
N SER A 333 -24.24 13.46 -15.30
CA SER A 333 -25.18 12.61 -16.05
C SER A 333 -24.51 11.56 -16.94
N LYS A 334 -23.22 11.71 -17.23
CA LYS A 334 -22.48 10.84 -18.16
C LYS A 334 -21.33 10.08 -17.50
N ASP A 335 -20.90 10.53 -16.33
CA ASP A 335 -19.70 10.04 -15.67
C ASP A 335 -19.98 9.39 -14.30
N LEU A 336 -21.26 9.36 -13.87
CA LEU A 336 -21.73 8.66 -12.67
C LEU A 336 -22.66 7.52 -13.04
N PHE A 337 -22.49 6.37 -12.37
CA PHE A 337 -23.24 5.14 -12.55
C PHE A 337 -23.58 4.49 -11.22
#